data_6e8bb0f85c7690179b23b91b04f611ce
#
_entry.id   6e8bb0f85c7690179b23b91b04f611ce
#
_cell.length_a   1.000
_cell.length_b   1.000
_cell.length_c   1.000
_cell.angle_alpha   90.00
_cell.angle_beta   90.00
_cell.angle_gamma   90.00
#
_symmetry.space_group_name_H-M   'P 1'
#
loop_
_entity.id
_entity.type
_entity.pdbx_description
1 polymer ?
#
loop_
_entity_poly.entity_id
_entity_poly.type
_entity_poly.pdbx_seq_one_letter_code
_entity_poly.pdbx_strand_id
1 'polypeptide(L)'
;EIPLRLVGSEMCIRDRYRFVPIYDNLNEDSEKVTGFYPKVVSRGTINKERMFEEISHGSSSLRSELARSWMLMEDYIIDRLKDGYDVCLNDFCTFGISAKYRRVDRINEIRAESIFVKGMHVRTSEVVNKKLKWARFERESEK
;
A
#
# COMPACT_ATOMS: atom_id res chain seq x y z
N GLU A 1 -13.37 -1.35 -35.23
CA GLU A 1 -13.02 -0.36 -34.18
C GLU A 1 -13.66 -0.80 -32.87
N ILE A 2 -12.85 -1.28 -31.95
CA ILE A 2 -13.33 -1.58 -30.60
C ILE A 2 -13.57 -0.23 -29.91
N PRO A 3 -14.81 0.09 -29.49
CA PRO A 3 -15.06 1.36 -28.85
C PRO A 3 -14.20 1.48 -27.59
N LEU A 4 -13.41 2.52 -27.48
CA LEU A 4 -12.60 2.87 -26.30
C LEU A 4 -13.40 2.82 -24.97
N ARG A 5 -14.70 2.96 -25.06
CA ARG A 5 -15.64 2.82 -23.94
C ARG A 5 -15.71 1.41 -23.34
N LEU A 6 -15.61 0.37 -24.14
CA LEU A 6 -15.65 -1.02 -23.66
C LEU A 6 -14.35 -1.40 -22.96
N VAL A 7 -13.21 -0.96 -23.48
CA VAL A 7 -11.89 -1.18 -22.84
C VAL A 7 -11.81 -0.45 -21.51
N GLY A 8 -12.33 0.77 -21.41
CA GLY A 8 -12.37 1.52 -20.15
C GLY A 8 -13.35 0.95 -19.12
N SER A 9 -14.48 0.38 -19.55
CA SER A 9 -15.46 -0.19 -18.63
C SER A 9 -15.02 -1.55 -18.07
N GLU A 10 -14.35 -2.38 -18.86
CA GLU A 10 -13.80 -3.65 -18.39
C GLU A 10 -12.58 -3.46 -17.48
N MET A 11 -11.78 -2.43 -17.67
CA MET A 11 -10.66 -2.10 -16.79
C MET A 11 -11.09 -1.55 -15.43
N CYS A 12 -12.31 -1.00 -15.32
CA CYS A 12 -12.81 -0.36 -14.09
C CYS A 12 -13.53 -1.30 -13.12
N ILE A 13 -13.90 -2.52 -13.52
CA ILE A 13 -14.67 -3.45 -12.69
C ILE A 13 -13.74 -4.53 -12.16
N ARG A 14 -13.00 -4.28 -11.08
CA ARG A 14 -12.02 -5.29 -10.69
C ARG A 14 -11.77 -5.49 -9.22
N ASP A 15 -12.21 -4.60 -8.37
CA ASP A 15 -12.09 -4.83 -6.95
C ASP A 15 -13.29 -5.63 -6.46
N ARG A 16 -13.02 -6.77 -5.85
CA ARG A 16 -14.05 -7.64 -5.29
C ARG A 16 -14.25 -7.34 -3.82
N TYR A 17 -15.49 -7.47 -3.37
CA TYR A 17 -15.81 -7.41 -1.96
C TYR A 17 -16.68 -8.59 -1.57
N ARG A 18 -16.57 -8.97 -0.31
CA ARG A 18 -17.46 -9.95 0.33
C ARG A 18 -18.03 -9.35 1.61
N PHE A 19 -19.16 -9.84 2.03
CA PHE A 19 -19.69 -9.46 3.32
C PHE A 19 -19.07 -10.32 4.42
N VAL A 20 -18.66 -9.66 5.49
CA VAL A 20 -18.08 -10.29 6.68
C VAL A 20 -19.02 -10.03 7.84
N PRO A 21 -19.40 -11.06 8.61
CA PRO A 21 -20.27 -10.90 9.76
C PRO A 21 -19.58 -10.13 10.88
N ILE A 22 -20.34 -9.31 11.58
CA ILE A 22 -19.94 -8.64 12.81
C ILE A 22 -20.52 -9.45 13.97
N TYR A 23 -19.66 -9.92 14.85
CA TYR A 23 -20.05 -10.64 16.05
C TYR A 23 -20.13 -9.71 17.25
N ASP A 24 -21.08 -9.97 18.14
CA ASP A 24 -21.19 -9.25 19.40
C ASP A 24 -20.20 -9.82 20.41
N ASN A 25 -19.09 -9.13 20.60
CA ASN A 25 -18.03 -9.53 21.54
C ASN A 25 -18.33 -9.12 23.00
N LEU A 26 -19.47 -8.49 23.26
CA LEU A 26 -19.84 -7.99 24.59
C LEU A 26 -20.66 -8.98 25.41
N ASN A 27 -21.21 -10.01 24.77
CA ASN A 27 -22.00 -11.04 25.42
C ASN A 27 -21.32 -12.41 25.30
N GLU A 28 -21.57 -13.29 26.30
CA GLU A 28 -21.02 -14.65 26.35
C GLU A 28 -21.45 -15.54 25.16
N ASP A 29 -22.51 -15.17 24.45
CA ASP A 29 -22.91 -15.77 23.18
C ASP A 29 -22.18 -15.12 21.98
N SER A 30 -20.91 -15.45 21.83
CA SER A 30 -20.04 -14.95 20.75
C SER A 30 -20.45 -15.33 19.32
N GLU A 31 -21.53 -16.07 19.15
CA GLU A 31 -22.04 -16.53 17.85
C GLU A 31 -23.14 -15.65 17.27
N LYS A 32 -23.64 -14.66 18.01
CA LYS A 32 -24.71 -13.80 17.52
C LYS A 32 -24.18 -12.76 16.54
N VAL A 33 -24.57 -12.91 15.28
CA VAL A 33 -24.27 -11.94 14.22
C VAL A 33 -25.16 -10.70 14.41
N THR A 34 -24.53 -9.53 14.58
CA THR A 34 -25.23 -8.24 14.75
C THR A 34 -25.33 -7.44 13.46
N GLY A 35 -24.58 -7.83 12.41
CA GLY A 35 -24.62 -7.19 11.12
C GLY A 35 -23.55 -7.71 10.17
N PHE A 36 -23.41 -7.05 9.05
CA PHE A 36 -22.40 -7.38 8.04
C PHE A 36 -21.72 -6.10 7.57
N TYR A 37 -20.45 -6.18 7.24
CA TYR A 37 -19.72 -5.10 6.56
C TYR A 37 -19.04 -5.61 5.29
N PRO A 38 -18.95 -4.78 4.25
CA PRO A 38 -18.22 -5.15 3.04
C PRO A 38 -16.72 -5.09 3.29
N LYS A 39 -16.02 -6.18 2.98
CA LYS A 39 -14.55 -6.26 3.04
C LYS A 39 -14.00 -6.43 1.64
N VAL A 40 -13.09 -5.55 1.26
CA VAL A 40 -12.39 -5.66 -0.02
C VAL A 40 -11.51 -6.91 -0.03
N VAL A 41 -11.60 -7.67 -1.11
CA VAL A 41 -10.85 -8.92 -1.30
C VAL A 41 -9.70 -8.66 -2.26
N SER A 42 -8.46 -8.84 -1.79
CA SER A 42 -7.29 -8.74 -2.66
C SER A 42 -7.29 -9.88 -3.69
N ARG A 43 -6.94 -9.54 -4.91
CA ARG A 43 -6.77 -10.52 -6.01
C ARG A 43 -5.40 -11.20 -5.98
N GLY A 44 -4.55 -10.84 -5.05
CA GLY A 44 -3.19 -11.32 -4.91
C GLY A 44 -2.18 -10.19 -4.85
N THR A 45 -0.93 -10.56 -4.77
CA THR A 45 0.19 -9.63 -4.71
C THR A 45 0.98 -9.66 -6.01
N ILE A 46 1.23 -8.49 -6.57
CA ILE A 46 2.15 -8.32 -7.70
C ILE A 46 3.51 -7.94 -7.12
N ASN A 47 4.52 -8.75 -7.36
CA ASN A 47 5.89 -8.48 -6.95
C ASN A 47 6.63 -7.60 -7.97
N LYS A 48 7.86 -7.19 -7.66
CA LYS A 48 8.66 -6.35 -8.54
C LYS A 48 8.95 -7.00 -9.89
N GLU A 49 9.26 -8.27 -9.90
CA GLU A 49 9.59 -9.03 -11.11
C GLU A 49 8.42 -9.03 -12.08
N ARG A 50 7.23 -9.30 -11.59
CA ARG A 50 6.01 -9.25 -12.40
C ARG A 50 5.71 -7.83 -12.89
N MET A 51 5.89 -6.84 -12.02
CA MET A 51 5.70 -5.43 -12.39
C MET A 51 6.63 -5.03 -13.54
N PHE A 52 7.91 -5.37 -13.45
CA PHE A 52 8.88 -5.05 -14.49
C PHE A 52 8.61 -5.81 -15.79
N GLU A 53 8.18 -7.06 -15.70
CA GLU A 53 7.80 -7.86 -16.86
C GLU A 53 6.59 -7.27 -17.58
N GLU A 54 5.55 -6.90 -16.86
CA GLU A 54 4.34 -6.28 -17.41
C GLU A 54 4.64 -4.92 -18.04
N ILE A 55 5.45 -4.08 -17.41
CA ILE A 55 5.85 -2.76 -17.97
C ILE A 55 6.72 -2.91 -19.21
N SER A 56 7.64 -3.87 -19.21
CA SER A 56 8.59 -4.09 -20.31
C SER A 56 8.00 -4.80 -21.53
N HIS A 57 6.77 -5.32 -21.41
CA HIS A 57 6.09 -6.08 -22.46
C HIS A 57 6.96 -7.21 -23.07
N GLY A 58 7.71 -7.91 -22.22
CA GLY A 58 8.58 -9.01 -22.61
C GLY A 58 9.97 -8.60 -23.13
N SER A 59 10.30 -7.32 -23.20
CA SER A 59 11.64 -6.84 -23.54
C SER A 59 12.61 -7.09 -22.38
N SER A 60 13.59 -8.00 -22.57
CA SER A 60 14.57 -8.31 -21.54
C SER A 60 15.51 -7.16 -21.22
N SER A 61 15.88 -6.33 -22.21
CA SER A 61 16.74 -5.17 -22.00
C SER A 61 16.01 -4.09 -21.19
N LEU A 62 14.76 -3.78 -21.52
CA LEU A 62 13.96 -2.82 -20.78
C LEU A 62 13.68 -3.27 -19.34
N ARG A 63 13.40 -4.57 -19.15
CA ARG A 63 13.22 -5.13 -17.81
C ARG A 63 14.48 -4.99 -16.95
N SER A 64 15.67 -5.24 -17.51
CA SER A 64 16.94 -5.08 -16.82
C SER A 64 17.22 -3.60 -16.45
N GLU A 65 16.91 -2.68 -17.35
CA GLU A 65 17.02 -1.24 -17.08
C GLU A 65 16.08 -0.79 -15.97
N LEU A 66 14.83 -1.25 -15.97
CA LEU A 66 13.86 -0.97 -14.92
C LEU A 66 14.32 -1.49 -13.57
N ALA A 67 14.78 -2.74 -13.51
CA ALA A 67 15.27 -3.36 -12.29
C ALA A 67 16.47 -2.61 -11.71
N ARG A 68 17.42 -2.23 -12.56
CA ARG A 68 18.59 -1.44 -12.15
C ARG A 68 18.21 -0.06 -11.65
N SER A 69 17.36 0.64 -12.38
CA SER A 69 16.92 1.99 -12.02
C SER A 69 16.15 1.99 -10.70
N TRP A 70 15.28 1.00 -10.52
CA TRP A 70 14.52 0.85 -9.29
C TRP A 70 15.42 0.58 -8.08
N MET A 71 16.39 -0.31 -8.23
CA MET A 71 17.36 -0.60 -7.17
C MET A 71 18.14 0.67 -6.74
N LEU A 72 18.59 1.47 -7.71
CA LEU A 72 19.27 2.75 -7.42
C LEU A 72 18.35 3.73 -6.68
N MET A 73 17.08 3.81 -7.05
CA MET A 73 16.11 4.65 -6.35
C MET A 73 15.82 4.16 -4.94
N GLU A 74 15.67 2.86 -4.73
CA GLU A 74 15.49 2.28 -3.40
C GLU A 74 16.67 2.60 -2.49
N ASP A 75 17.89 2.40 -2.96
CA ASP A 75 19.10 2.67 -2.20
C ASP A 75 19.20 4.15 -1.82
N TYR A 76 18.91 5.04 -2.75
CA TYR A 76 18.89 6.50 -2.50
C TYR A 76 17.86 6.88 -1.44
N ILE A 77 16.64 6.35 -1.53
CA ILE A 77 15.56 6.62 -0.58
C ILE A 77 15.99 6.18 0.82
N ILE A 78 16.52 4.97 0.95
CA ILE A 78 16.97 4.42 2.23
C ILE A 78 18.10 5.28 2.83
N ASP A 79 19.07 5.68 2.03
CA ASP A 79 20.19 6.49 2.50
C ASP A 79 19.73 7.88 2.96
N ARG A 80 18.81 8.51 2.23
CA ARG A 80 18.28 9.82 2.65
C ARG A 80 17.44 9.73 3.92
N LEU A 81 16.68 8.68 4.08
CA LEU A 81 15.93 8.42 5.31
C LEU A 81 16.85 8.24 6.52
N LYS A 82 17.97 7.55 6.35
CA LYS A 82 19.01 7.42 7.39
C LYS A 82 19.64 8.76 7.77
N ASP A 83 19.76 9.65 6.81
CA ASP A 83 20.29 11.01 7.02
C ASP A 83 19.27 11.97 7.67
N GLY A 84 18.05 11.49 7.91
CA GLY A 84 16.98 12.27 8.56
C GLY A 84 16.12 13.10 7.61
N TYR A 85 16.16 12.83 6.31
CA TYR A 85 15.28 13.47 5.34
C TYR A 85 14.03 12.63 5.09
N ASP A 86 12.91 13.29 4.85
CA ASP A 86 11.78 12.68 4.17
C ASP A 86 12.01 12.74 2.66
N VAL A 87 11.59 11.70 1.95
CA VAL A 87 11.70 11.64 0.49
C VAL A 87 10.33 11.75 -0.13
N CYS A 88 10.08 12.84 -0.82
CA CYS A 88 8.82 13.12 -1.50
C CYS A 88 8.93 12.84 -3.00
N LEU A 89 8.10 11.92 -3.49
CA LEU A 89 7.93 11.65 -4.91
C LEU A 89 6.74 12.45 -5.47
N ASN A 90 6.65 13.72 -5.12
CA ASN A 90 5.66 14.69 -5.57
C ASN A 90 4.23 14.10 -5.60
N ASP A 91 3.64 13.99 -6.78
CA ASP A 91 2.24 13.55 -6.96
C ASP A 91 2.00 12.05 -6.69
N PHE A 92 2.94 11.36 -6.11
CA PHE A 92 2.83 9.94 -5.80
C PHE A 92 2.77 9.67 -4.29
N CYS A 93 3.90 9.72 -3.61
CA CYS A 93 3.95 9.47 -2.17
C CYS A 93 5.16 10.13 -1.51
N THR A 94 5.13 10.21 -0.18
CA THR A 94 6.25 10.66 0.65
C THR A 94 6.64 9.57 1.62
N PHE A 95 7.92 9.24 1.66
CA PHE A 95 8.52 8.30 2.59
C PHE A 95 9.08 9.02 3.80
N GLY A 96 8.92 8.46 4.98
CA GLY A 96 9.48 8.97 6.22
C GLY A 96 9.80 7.83 7.18
N ILE A 97 10.54 8.12 8.23
CA ILE A 97 10.86 7.16 9.29
C ILE A 97 9.85 7.25 10.42
N SER A 98 9.36 6.11 10.86
CA SER A 98 8.62 5.98 12.12
C SER A 98 9.55 5.51 13.22
N ALA A 99 9.54 6.20 14.35
CA ALA A 99 10.36 5.87 15.50
C ALA A 99 9.51 5.32 16.65
N LYS A 100 10.07 4.41 17.41
CA LYS A 100 9.63 4.02 18.75
C LYS A 100 10.55 4.66 19.77
N TYR A 101 10.01 5.00 20.91
CA TYR A 101 10.77 5.55 22.01
C TYR A 101 10.49 4.79 23.30
N ARG A 102 11.49 4.76 24.15
CA ARG A 102 11.35 4.29 25.52
C ARG A 102 10.95 5.46 26.41
N ARG A 103 9.90 5.30 27.18
CA ARG A 103 9.51 6.32 28.15
C ARG A 103 10.62 6.52 29.18
N VAL A 104 10.95 7.76 29.47
CA VAL A 104 11.85 8.18 30.53
C VAL A 104 11.11 9.12 31.47
N ASP A 105 11.45 9.06 32.76
CA ASP A 105 10.75 9.87 33.77
C ASP A 105 11.30 11.31 33.83
N ARG A 106 12.53 11.51 33.42
CA ARG A 106 13.21 12.83 33.40
C ARG A 106 13.81 13.13 32.05
N ILE A 107 13.77 14.41 31.64
CA ILE A 107 14.29 14.87 30.35
C ILE A 107 15.80 14.58 30.22
N ASN A 108 16.55 14.69 31.31
CA ASN A 108 18.00 14.40 31.31
C ASN A 108 18.35 12.92 31.17
N GLU A 109 17.38 12.02 31.23
CA GLU A 109 17.54 10.59 30.99
C GLU A 109 17.36 10.22 29.51
N ILE A 110 16.90 11.18 28.68
CA ILE A 110 16.76 10.96 27.23
C ILE A 110 18.15 10.84 26.62
N ARG A 111 18.40 9.68 26.03
CA ARG A 111 19.62 9.38 25.27
C ARG A 111 19.24 8.93 23.86
N ALA A 112 20.18 9.02 22.91
CA ALA A 112 19.98 8.49 21.57
C ALA A 112 19.54 7.03 21.54
N GLU A 113 20.01 6.25 22.51
CA GLU A 113 19.64 4.82 22.72
C GLU A 113 18.20 4.60 23.17
N SER A 114 17.47 5.66 23.54
CA SER A 114 16.06 5.61 23.90
C SER A 114 15.12 5.67 22.72
N ILE A 115 15.66 5.92 21.52
CA ILE A 115 14.90 6.08 20.27
C ILE A 115 15.32 4.96 19.32
N PHE A 116 14.33 4.25 18.81
CA PHE A 116 14.54 3.15 17.85
C PHE A 116 13.73 3.37 16.59
N VAL A 117 14.29 3.03 15.44
CA VAL A 117 13.54 3.02 14.19
C VAL A 117 12.52 1.88 14.24
N LYS A 118 11.24 2.23 14.12
CA LYS A 118 10.15 1.25 13.99
C LYS A 118 10.08 0.72 12.57
N GLY A 119 10.29 1.57 11.59
CA GLY A 119 10.21 1.28 10.17
C GLY A 119 9.98 2.52 9.35
N MET A 120 9.68 2.31 8.10
CA MET A 120 9.33 3.36 7.14
C MET A 120 7.81 3.52 7.08
N HIS A 121 7.35 4.75 7.05
CA HIS A 121 5.95 5.05 6.74
C HIS A 121 5.84 5.70 5.37
N VAL A 122 4.71 5.49 4.72
CA VAL A 122 4.40 6.03 3.40
C VAL A 122 3.10 6.82 3.46
N ARG A 123 3.12 8.06 3.01
CA ARG A 123 1.91 8.88 2.83
C ARG A 123 1.65 9.06 1.35
N THR A 124 0.48 8.72 0.92
CA THR A 124 0.05 8.93 -0.47
C THR A 124 -0.33 10.38 -0.70
N SER A 125 -0.11 10.88 -1.94
CA SER A 125 -0.54 12.21 -2.33
C SER A 125 -2.05 12.28 -2.54
N GLU A 126 -2.61 13.49 -2.49
CA GLU A 126 -4.03 13.70 -2.84
C GLU A 126 -4.33 13.32 -4.30
N VAL A 127 -3.39 13.52 -5.20
CA VAL A 127 -3.52 13.15 -6.62
C VAL A 127 -3.72 11.65 -6.76
N VAL A 128 -2.91 10.84 -6.07
CA VAL A 128 -3.05 9.37 -6.03
C VAL A 128 -4.40 8.98 -5.44
N ASN A 129 -4.78 9.57 -4.32
CA ASN A 129 -6.05 9.26 -3.65
C ASN A 129 -7.25 9.59 -4.55
N LYS A 130 -7.22 10.70 -5.28
CA LYS A 130 -8.25 11.04 -6.26
C LYS A 130 -8.32 10.04 -7.41
N LYS A 131 -7.18 9.59 -7.93
CA LYS A 131 -7.14 8.56 -8.99
C LYS A 131 -7.69 7.22 -8.50
N LEU A 132 -7.40 6.83 -7.26
CA LEU A 132 -7.89 5.58 -6.67
C LEU A 132 -9.40 5.59 -6.42
N LYS A 133 -10.03 6.77 -6.24
CA LYS A 133 -11.50 6.88 -6.09
C LYS A 133 -12.29 6.41 -7.32
N TRP A 134 -11.65 6.28 -8.47
CA TRP A 134 -12.26 5.71 -9.68
C TRP A 134 -12.34 4.19 -9.67
N ALA A 135 -11.75 3.52 -8.68
CA ALA A 135 -11.88 2.08 -8.49
C ALA A 135 -13.36 1.72 -8.27
N ARG A 136 -13.82 0.67 -8.94
CA ARG A 136 -15.17 0.15 -8.80
C ARG A 136 -15.13 -1.23 -8.17
N PHE A 137 -16.13 -1.50 -7.35
CA PHE A 137 -16.22 -2.74 -6.59
C PHE A 137 -17.35 -3.62 -7.12
N GLU A 138 -17.08 -4.90 -7.26
CA GLU A 138 -18.02 -5.92 -7.62
C GLU A 138 -18.10 -6.99 -6.53
N ARG A 139 -19.31 -7.45 -6.24
CA ARG A 139 -19.49 -8.50 -5.25
C ARG A 139 -18.87 -9.81 -5.73
N GLU A 140 -18.08 -10.44 -4.89
CA GLU A 140 -17.57 -11.77 -5.15
C GLU A 140 -18.73 -12.76 -5.17
N SER A 141 -18.88 -13.52 -6.27
CA SER A 141 -19.86 -14.57 -6.34
C SER A 141 -19.43 -15.71 -5.40
N GLU A 142 -20.31 -16.06 -4.48
CA GLU A 142 -20.14 -17.26 -3.68
C GLU A 142 -20.13 -18.48 -4.61
N LYS A 143 -19.04 -19.23 -4.57
CA LYS A 143 -18.96 -20.54 -5.22
C LYS A 143 -19.52 -21.60 -4.31
#